data_0a3846662ceb7613cb3ce5879326b1bd
#
_entry.id   0a3846662ceb7613cb3ce5879326b1bd
#
_cell.length_a   1.000
_cell.length_b   1.000
_cell.length_c   1.000
_cell.angle_alpha   90.00
_cell.angle_beta   90.00
_cell.angle_gamma   90.00
#
_symmetry.space_group_name_H-M   'P 1'
#
loop_
_entity.id
_entity.type
_entity.pdbx_description
1 polymer ?
#
loop_
_entity_poly.entity_id
_entity_poly.type
_entity_poly.pdbx_seq_one_letter_code
_entity_poly.pdbx_strand_id
1 'polypeptide(L)'
;MKRAIISFLIISLLTSCAAGAGSQPTDETSTSTSPTPAPHKNAISGRIGEDNPVLAVKIDDTHPARPQIGLKDADLVYIEQVEGGVTRLAAIYSSMFPEKIGPVRSARISDIELLAQYGKVAFAFSGAQRKLRPVIDSANLFNLGAEREPPSVYSRDKTRRPPWNMILDPHELFARAAKRQLEIASAKNMGWNFSENKKLGTVIDSAEFTWPGARYEILWSKSYGGWLINQSGTSKIDASGVPLISSTFVAQVVSITNSEYGDKFGEITPLVTTVGQGQAFVFRDNRVIEGKWERPDALSGTTFTTLSGEEIPFAPGQIWIALVAKEPSITYPPAPDSANPSGSASPSPTK
;
A
#
# COMPACT_ATOMS: atom_id res chain seq x y z
N MET A 1 59.57 -40.52 -3.35
CA MET A 1 60.77 -40.59 -2.47
C MET A 1 60.33 -40.15 -1.07
N LYS A 2 60.46 -41.11 -0.13
CA LYS A 2 60.82 -41.04 1.30
C LYS A 2 60.17 -39.99 2.18
N ARG A 3 59.28 -40.42 3.09
CA ARG A 3 59.42 -40.76 4.54
C ARG A 3 59.84 -39.54 5.39
N ALA A 4 59.18 -39.22 6.53
CA ALA A 4 59.21 -40.00 7.77
C ALA A 4 58.09 -39.51 8.77
N ILE A 5 57.59 -40.48 9.52
CA ILE A 5 56.83 -40.51 10.74
C ILE A 5 57.73 -40.19 11.94
N ILE A 6 57.25 -39.41 12.94
CA ILE A 6 57.73 -39.56 14.32
C ILE A 6 56.54 -39.40 15.28
N SER A 7 56.21 -40.54 15.90
CA SER A 7 55.44 -40.66 17.14
C SER A 7 56.33 -40.38 18.35
N PHE A 8 55.80 -39.74 19.37
CA PHE A 8 56.32 -39.86 20.74
C PHE A 8 55.19 -39.99 21.75
N LEU A 9 55.25 -41.09 22.43
CA LEU A 9 54.43 -41.58 23.53
C LEU A 9 55.24 -41.53 24.82
N ILE A 10 54.75 -41.02 25.95
CA ILE A 10 55.19 -41.33 27.34
C ILE A 10 54.10 -40.83 28.28
N ILE A 11 53.25 -41.64 28.88
CA ILE A 11 53.26 -42.44 30.12
C ILE A 11 53.25 -41.65 31.42
N SER A 12 52.09 -41.75 32.06
CA SER A 12 51.69 -41.95 33.47
C SER A 12 52.53 -41.43 34.63
N LEU A 13 51.88 -40.83 35.61
CA LEU A 13 51.99 -41.27 37.01
C LEU A 13 50.77 -40.78 37.85
N LEU A 14 50.13 -41.76 38.49
CA LEU A 14 49.08 -41.60 39.51
C LEU A 14 49.72 -41.15 40.87
N THR A 15 49.05 -40.25 41.59
CA THR A 15 49.04 -40.29 43.04
C THR A 15 47.73 -39.82 43.65
N SER A 16 47.33 -40.52 44.66
CA SER A 16 46.05 -40.63 45.36
C SER A 16 45.97 -39.65 46.55
N CYS A 17 44.71 -39.43 46.98
CA CYS A 17 44.15 -39.10 48.29
C CYS A 17 44.15 -37.64 48.78
N ALA A 18 42.96 -37.04 49.01
CA ALA A 18 42.29 -37.01 50.31
C ALA A 18 41.01 -36.21 50.27
N ALA A 19 40.02 -36.63 51.04
CA ALA A 19 38.67 -36.07 51.19
C ALA A 19 38.65 -34.64 51.78
N GLY A 20 37.78 -33.80 51.20
CA GLY A 20 37.39 -32.50 51.75
C GLY A 20 35.98 -32.16 51.24
N ALA A 21 34.96 -32.25 52.12
CA ALA A 21 33.63 -31.81 51.80
C ALA A 21 33.60 -30.29 51.63
N GLY A 22 33.28 -29.80 50.41
CA GLY A 22 33.09 -28.42 50.08
C GLY A 22 31.94 -28.28 49.10
N SER A 23 30.91 -27.56 49.50
CA SER A 23 29.71 -27.19 48.78
C SER A 23 29.98 -26.78 47.35
N GLN A 24 29.31 -27.42 46.39
CA GLN A 24 29.26 -27.02 44.97
C GLN A 24 28.55 -25.67 44.83
N PRO A 25 29.11 -24.69 44.14
CA PRO A 25 28.32 -23.64 43.54
C PRO A 25 27.65 -24.25 42.30
N THR A 26 26.33 -24.18 42.26
CA THR A 26 25.54 -24.41 41.07
C THR A 26 25.89 -23.33 40.04
N ASP A 27 26.66 -23.68 39.02
CA ASP A 27 26.80 -22.89 37.80
C ASP A 27 25.44 -22.85 37.12
N GLU A 28 24.66 -21.81 37.38
CA GLU A 28 23.55 -21.41 36.53
C GLU A 28 24.18 -20.95 35.21
N THR A 29 24.20 -21.86 34.24
CA THR A 29 24.49 -21.51 32.83
C THR A 29 23.34 -20.62 32.36
N SER A 30 23.49 -19.32 32.54
CA SER A 30 22.65 -18.31 31.92
C SER A 30 22.81 -18.45 30.40
N THR A 31 21.93 -19.23 29.77
CA THR A 31 21.76 -19.20 28.32
C THR A 31 21.24 -17.81 27.96
N SER A 32 22.16 -16.93 27.63
CA SER A 32 21.86 -15.64 26.99
C SER A 32 21.22 -15.93 25.64
N THR A 33 19.90 -16.02 25.61
CA THR A 33 19.15 -15.99 24.36
C THR A 33 19.31 -14.60 23.76
N SER A 34 20.17 -14.47 22.76
CA SER A 34 20.26 -13.26 21.94
C SER A 34 18.85 -12.95 21.41
N PRO A 35 18.31 -11.73 21.61
CA PRO A 35 16.97 -11.42 21.11
C PRO A 35 16.93 -11.64 19.60
N THR A 36 15.97 -12.42 19.13
CA THR A 36 15.71 -12.56 17.70
C THR A 36 15.45 -11.17 17.12
N PRO A 37 16.15 -10.75 16.07
CA PRO A 37 15.93 -9.46 15.45
C PRO A 37 14.46 -9.26 15.09
N ALA A 38 13.90 -8.08 15.36
CA ALA A 38 12.54 -7.76 14.98
C ALA A 38 12.39 -7.90 13.45
N PRO A 39 11.27 -8.43 12.95
CA PRO A 39 11.07 -8.59 11.51
C PRO A 39 11.11 -7.24 10.80
N HIS A 40 11.72 -7.22 9.60
CA HIS A 40 11.81 -6.01 8.78
C HIS A 40 10.40 -5.54 8.40
N LYS A 41 10.21 -4.21 8.40
CA LYS A 41 8.95 -3.56 7.99
C LYS A 41 9.20 -2.74 6.73
N ASN A 42 8.41 -3.01 5.69
CA ASN A 42 8.50 -2.30 4.44
C ASN A 42 8.30 -0.79 4.60
N ALA A 43 9.16 0.00 3.98
CA ALA A 43 9.21 1.44 4.13
C ALA A 43 7.99 2.18 3.55
N ILE A 44 7.22 1.56 2.61
CA ILE A 44 6.03 2.16 1.99
C ILE A 44 4.77 1.86 2.81
N SER A 45 4.64 0.64 3.36
CA SER A 45 3.38 0.16 3.97
C SER A 45 3.49 -0.14 5.47
N GLY A 46 4.69 -0.17 6.03
CA GLY A 46 4.91 -0.57 7.43
C GLY A 46 4.54 -2.02 7.74
N ARG A 47 4.08 -2.81 6.74
CA ARG A 47 3.83 -4.26 6.92
C ARG A 47 5.14 -5.03 6.99
N ILE A 48 5.11 -6.22 7.59
CA ILE A 48 6.25 -7.12 7.56
C ILE A 48 6.55 -7.48 6.09
N GLY A 49 7.81 -7.30 5.67
CA GLY A 49 8.27 -7.53 4.30
C GLY A 49 9.51 -6.72 3.97
N GLU A 50 10.15 -7.04 2.86
CA GLU A 50 11.40 -6.40 2.43
C GLU A 50 11.15 -5.08 1.68
N ASP A 51 12.20 -4.26 1.57
CA ASP A 51 12.22 -3.08 0.70
C ASP A 51 12.72 -3.45 -0.70
N ASN A 52 11.98 -4.35 -1.36
CA ASN A 52 12.30 -4.77 -2.72
C ASN A 52 12.19 -3.61 -3.72
N PRO A 53 12.71 -3.80 -4.96
CA PRO A 53 12.50 -2.86 -6.06
C PRO A 53 11.00 -2.53 -6.26
N VAL A 54 10.70 -1.25 -6.44
CA VAL A 54 9.31 -0.78 -6.55
C VAL A 54 8.73 -1.10 -7.92
N LEU A 55 7.61 -1.83 -7.92
CA LEU A 55 6.77 -2.08 -9.08
C LEU A 55 5.49 -1.25 -8.99
N ALA A 56 5.26 -0.38 -9.96
CA ALA A 56 4.00 0.31 -10.15
C ALA A 56 3.21 -0.35 -11.29
N VAL A 57 1.96 -0.72 -11.04
CA VAL A 57 1.10 -1.36 -12.04
C VAL A 57 -0.17 -0.56 -12.24
N LYS A 58 -0.46 -0.20 -13.50
CA LYS A 58 -1.75 0.43 -13.83
C LYS A 58 -2.81 -0.64 -13.99
N ILE A 59 -3.86 -0.59 -13.16
CA ILE A 59 -4.93 -1.61 -13.09
C ILE A 59 -6.26 -0.98 -13.48
N ASP A 60 -7.07 -1.72 -14.24
CA ASP A 60 -8.43 -1.32 -14.59
C ASP A 60 -9.36 -1.42 -13.36
N ASP A 61 -10.19 -0.40 -13.19
CA ASP A 61 -11.11 -0.29 -12.06
C ASP A 61 -12.58 -0.33 -12.45
N THR A 62 -12.88 -0.49 -13.72
CA THR A 62 -14.26 -0.57 -14.22
C THR A 62 -14.93 -1.88 -13.80
N HIS A 63 -16.25 -1.90 -13.76
CA HIS A 63 -17.03 -3.08 -13.34
C HIS A 63 -16.63 -4.38 -14.09
N PRO A 64 -16.41 -4.39 -15.42
CA PRO A 64 -16.02 -5.62 -16.12
C PRO A 64 -14.60 -6.13 -15.79
N ALA A 65 -13.77 -5.30 -15.14
CA ALA A 65 -12.42 -5.68 -14.71
C ALA A 65 -12.40 -6.42 -13.38
N ARG A 66 -13.52 -6.45 -12.66
CA ARG A 66 -13.62 -7.02 -11.31
C ARG A 66 -13.95 -8.52 -11.35
N PRO A 67 -13.49 -9.29 -10.35
CA PRO A 67 -12.51 -8.91 -9.31
C PRO A 67 -11.11 -8.73 -9.90
N GLN A 68 -10.33 -7.80 -9.32
CA GLN A 68 -8.92 -7.62 -9.68
C GLN A 68 -8.08 -8.79 -9.14
N ILE A 69 -6.95 -9.05 -9.79
CA ILE A 69 -6.03 -10.15 -9.45
C ILE A 69 -4.80 -9.55 -8.76
N GLY A 70 -4.44 -10.08 -7.59
CA GLY A 70 -3.22 -9.71 -6.87
C GLY A 70 -3.24 -8.31 -6.23
N LEU A 71 -4.39 -7.62 -6.24
CA LEU A 71 -4.50 -6.27 -5.69
C LEU A 71 -4.39 -6.25 -4.15
N LYS A 72 -4.81 -7.33 -3.47
CA LYS A 72 -4.69 -7.49 -2.01
C LYS A 72 -3.24 -7.46 -1.51
N ASP A 73 -2.29 -7.77 -2.37
CA ASP A 73 -0.86 -7.86 -2.05
C ASP A 73 -0.11 -6.53 -2.30
N ALA A 74 -0.76 -5.53 -2.90
CA ALA A 74 -0.19 -4.19 -3.07
C ALA A 74 0.10 -3.54 -1.71
N ASP A 75 1.21 -2.82 -1.62
CA ASP A 75 1.57 -2.01 -0.45
C ASP A 75 0.72 -0.75 -0.39
N LEU A 76 0.51 -0.14 -1.57
CA LEU A 76 -0.27 1.08 -1.69
C LEU A 76 -1.05 1.07 -3.01
N VAL A 77 -2.27 1.61 -2.98
CA VAL A 77 -3.14 1.73 -4.15
C VAL A 77 -3.64 3.17 -4.26
N TYR A 78 -3.30 3.84 -5.35
CA TYR A 78 -3.90 5.12 -5.71
C TYR A 78 -5.18 4.90 -6.53
N ILE A 79 -6.22 5.70 -6.24
CA ILE A 79 -7.44 5.79 -7.05
C ILE A 79 -7.38 7.12 -7.81
N GLU A 80 -7.30 7.04 -9.13
CA GLU A 80 -7.11 8.20 -10.01
C GLU A 80 -8.27 8.34 -10.99
N GLN A 81 -8.72 9.58 -11.23
CA GLN A 81 -9.68 9.88 -12.28
C GLN A 81 -9.04 9.71 -13.66
N VAL A 82 -9.79 9.10 -14.58
CA VAL A 82 -9.44 9.00 -15.99
C VAL A 82 -10.60 9.49 -16.87
N GLU A 83 -10.51 9.29 -18.18
CA GLU A 83 -11.55 9.69 -19.15
C GLU A 83 -12.93 9.19 -18.74
N GLY A 84 -13.99 9.94 -19.09
CA GLY A 84 -15.38 9.63 -18.70
C GLY A 84 -15.64 9.77 -17.20
N GLY A 85 -14.70 10.34 -16.43
CA GLY A 85 -14.84 10.51 -14.99
C GLY A 85 -14.79 9.22 -14.18
N VAL A 86 -14.50 8.07 -14.82
CA VAL A 86 -14.27 6.80 -14.10
C VAL A 86 -12.88 6.76 -13.48
N THR A 87 -12.59 5.72 -12.70
CA THR A 87 -11.32 5.57 -12.02
C THR A 87 -10.44 4.47 -12.62
N ARG A 88 -9.12 4.62 -12.42
CA ARG A 88 -8.11 3.56 -12.53
C ARG A 88 -7.28 3.51 -11.27
N LEU A 89 -6.63 2.36 -11.07
CA LEU A 89 -5.75 2.17 -9.94
C LEU A 89 -4.30 2.22 -10.40
N ALA A 90 -3.46 2.91 -9.63
CA ALA A 90 -2.01 2.75 -9.68
C ALA A 90 -1.60 1.98 -8.41
N ALA A 91 -1.30 0.70 -8.57
CA ALA A 91 -0.96 -0.18 -7.46
C ALA A 91 0.56 -0.30 -7.34
N ILE A 92 1.09 -0.09 -6.14
CA ILE A 92 2.51 -0.10 -5.80
C ILE A 92 2.82 -1.35 -4.99
N TYR A 93 3.82 -2.09 -5.42
CA TYR A 93 4.28 -3.33 -4.78
C TYR A 93 5.77 -3.20 -4.46
N SER A 94 6.16 -3.65 -3.30
CA SER A 94 7.54 -3.75 -2.86
C SER A 94 7.73 -4.78 -1.76
N SER A 95 6.84 -4.87 -0.75
CA SER A 95 6.99 -5.82 0.35
C SER A 95 6.91 -7.27 -0.11
N MET A 96 6.10 -7.53 -1.12
CA MET A 96 5.88 -8.82 -1.74
C MET A 96 5.34 -8.67 -3.16
N PHE A 97 5.49 -9.71 -3.98
CA PHE A 97 4.94 -9.77 -5.33
C PHE A 97 4.02 -10.99 -5.46
N PRO A 98 2.74 -10.80 -5.85
CA PRO A 98 1.86 -11.94 -6.13
C PRO A 98 2.26 -12.65 -7.44
N GLU A 99 1.78 -13.86 -7.64
CA GLU A 99 2.00 -14.64 -8.87
C GLU A 99 1.54 -13.91 -10.13
N LYS A 100 0.41 -13.20 -10.04
CA LYS A 100 -0.22 -12.50 -11.16
C LYS A 100 -0.85 -11.19 -10.69
N ILE A 101 -0.82 -10.18 -11.56
CA ILE A 101 -1.44 -8.88 -11.31
C ILE A 101 -2.33 -8.49 -12.50
N GLY A 102 -3.54 -8.03 -12.22
CA GLY A 102 -4.39 -7.51 -13.29
C GLY A 102 -5.87 -7.25 -12.92
N PRO A 103 -6.66 -6.88 -13.94
CA PRO A 103 -6.31 -6.62 -15.34
C PRO A 103 -5.49 -5.35 -15.52
N VAL A 104 -4.33 -5.49 -16.17
CA VAL A 104 -3.44 -4.34 -16.43
C VAL A 104 -4.07 -3.42 -17.48
N ARG A 105 -3.93 -2.11 -17.27
CA ARG A 105 -4.55 -1.07 -18.10
C ARG A 105 -3.56 0.01 -18.53
N SER A 106 -4.05 0.94 -19.39
CA SER A 106 -3.21 1.94 -20.03
C SER A 106 -2.75 3.02 -19.02
N ALA A 107 -1.51 3.45 -19.18
CA ALA A 107 -0.93 4.60 -18.48
C ALA A 107 -1.63 5.92 -18.86
N ARG A 108 -1.56 6.89 -17.95
CA ARG A 108 -2.05 8.26 -18.11
C ARG A 108 -0.97 9.27 -17.76
N ILE A 109 -1.15 10.51 -18.16
CA ILE A 109 -0.16 11.58 -17.91
C ILE A 109 0.12 11.78 -16.41
N SER A 110 -0.90 11.66 -15.57
CA SER A 110 -0.79 11.79 -14.11
C SER A 110 0.14 10.76 -13.47
N ASP A 111 0.30 9.59 -14.06
CA ASP A 111 1.21 8.55 -13.56
C ASP A 111 2.66 9.04 -13.46
N ILE A 112 3.09 9.92 -14.38
CA ILE A 112 4.47 10.39 -14.47
C ILE A 112 4.86 11.15 -13.20
N GLU A 113 4.07 12.17 -12.85
CA GLU A 113 4.31 12.97 -11.64
C GLU A 113 4.11 12.13 -10.38
N LEU A 114 3.02 11.35 -10.32
CA LEU A 114 2.68 10.54 -9.18
C LEU A 114 3.78 9.56 -8.81
N LEU A 115 4.35 8.86 -9.80
CA LEU A 115 5.34 7.80 -9.57
C LEU A 115 6.75 8.32 -9.28
N ALA A 116 7.08 9.55 -9.68
CA ALA A 116 8.42 10.11 -9.53
C ALA A 116 8.89 10.15 -8.06
N GLN A 117 7.98 10.28 -7.10
CA GLN A 117 8.30 10.27 -5.65
C GLN A 117 8.95 8.97 -5.17
N TYR A 118 8.71 7.85 -5.86
CA TYR A 118 9.28 6.54 -5.49
C TYR A 118 10.69 6.31 -6.07
N GLY A 119 11.22 7.26 -6.85
CA GLY A 119 12.46 7.09 -7.61
C GLY A 119 12.21 6.44 -8.97
N LYS A 120 13.23 5.84 -9.56
CA LYS A 120 13.14 5.22 -10.89
C LYS A 120 12.53 3.82 -10.80
N VAL A 121 11.21 3.77 -10.71
CA VAL A 121 10.42 2.53 -10.53
C VAL A 121 10.27 1.70 -11.81
N ALA A 122 9.95 0.42 -11.66
CA ALA A 122 9.42 -0.40 -12.74
C ALA A 122 7.95 -0.02 -12.96
N PHE A 123 7.60 0.50 -14.16
CA PHE A 123 6.22 0.87 -14.48
C PHE A 123 5.61 -0.09 -15.50
N ALA A 124 4.60 -0.84 -15.05
CA ALA A 124 3.88 -1.86 -15.82
C ALA A 124 2.48 -1.34 -16.21
N PHE A 125 2.18 -1.36 -17.50
CA PHE A 125 0.90 -0.91 -18.05
C PHE A 125 0.61 -1.59 -19.39
N SER A 126 -0.66 -1.59 -19.86
CA SER A 126 -1.04 -2.30 -21.09
C SER A 126 -0.80 -1.53 -22.38
N GLY A 127 -0.54 -0.24 -22.31
CA GLY A 127 -0.35 0.66 -23.45
C GLY A 127 -0.54 2.12 -23.01
N ALA A 128 -0.37 3.04 -23.94
CA ALA A 128 -0.57 4.48 -23.69
C ALA A 128 -1.03 5.17 -24.98
N GLN A 129 -1.63 6.34 -24.85
CA GLN A 129 -1.90 7.22 -25.98
C GLN A 129 -0.61 7.49 -26.77
N ARG A 130 -0.69 7.55 -28.11
CA ARG A 130 0.50 7.70 -28.95
C ARG A 130 1.35 8.92 -28.59
N LYS A 131 0.73 10.08 -28.32
CA LYS A 131 1.44 11.31 -27.92
C LYS A 131 2.10 11.20 -26.54
N LEU A 132 1.57 10.36 -25.65
CA LEU A 132 2.10 10.18 -24.28
C LEU A 132 3.32 9.25 -24.25
N ARG A 133 3.51 8.37 -25.23
CA ARG A 133 4.62 7.38 -25.22
C ARG A 133 6.01 8.02 -25.09
N PRO A 134 6.37 9.07 -25.86
CA PRO A 134 7.66 9.73 -25.69
C PRO A 134 7.85 10.36 -24.29
N VAL A 135 6.77 10.86 -23.71
CA VAL A 135 6.80 11.43 -22.35
C VAL A 135 7.08 10.35 -21.30
N ILE A 136 6.42 9.18 -21.41
CA ILE A 136 6.72 8.02 -20.54
C ILE A 136 8.18 7.58 -20.72
N ASP A 137 8.68 7.55 -21.95
CA ASP A 137 10.05 7.10 -22.25
C ASP A 137 11.13 8.04 -21.69
N SER A 138 10.82 9.35 -21.58
CA SER A 138 11.72 10.35 -21.01
C SER A 138 11.57 10.53 -19.49
N ALA A 139 10.54 9.93 -18.88
CA ALA A 139 10.25 10.08 -17.47
C ALA A 139 11.25 9.31 -16.58
N ASN A 140 11.32 9.71 -15.31
CA ASN A 140 12.15 9.04 -14.29
C ASN A 140 11.52 7.70 -13.85
N LEU A 141 11.40 6.76 -14.78
CA LEU A 141 10.88 5.40 -14.56
C LEU A 141 11.43 4.44 -15.62
N PHE A 142 11.31 3.14 -15.39
CA PHE A 142 11.53 2.13 -16.43
C PHE A 142 10.20 1.77 -17.07
N ASN A 143 10.04 2.13 -18.34
CA ASN A 143 8.88 1.72 -19.15
C ASN A 143 8.94 0.22 -19.45
N LEU A 144 8.22 -0.56 -18.64
CA LEU A 144 8.07 -2.02 -18.77
C LEU A 144 6.64 -2.39 -19.18
N GLY A 145 6.03 -1.56 -20.03
CA GLY A 145 4.69 -1.79 -20.55
C GLY A 145 4.60 -2.97 -21.53
N ALA A 146 3.39 -3.47 -21.71
CA ALA A 146 3.12 -4.68 -22.51
C ALA A 146 3.54 -4.59 -23.99
N GLU A 147 3.72 -3.39 -24.53
CA GLU A 147 4.24 -3.19 -25.89
C GLU A 147 5.74 -3.46 -26.02
N ARG A 148 6.48 -3.53 -24.88
CA ARG A 148 7.94 -3.71 -24.83
C ARG A 148 8.37 -5.06 -24.26
N GLU A 149 7.43 -5.79 -23.68
CA GLU A 149 7.71 -7.04 -22.97
C GLU A 149 7.01 -8.22 -23.67
N PRO A 150 7.60 -9.43 -23.61
CA PRO A 150 7.06 -10.60 -24.32
C PRO A 150 5.82 -11.17 -23.64
N PRO A 151 5.13 -12.14 -24.33
CA PRO A 151 3.97 -12.83 -23.75
C PRO A 151 4.23 -13.63 -22.48
N SER A 152 5.50 -13.93 -22.13
CA SER A 152 5.85 -14.53 -20.83
C SER A 152 5.63 -13.56 -19.66
N VAL A 153 5.81 -12.25 -19.90
CA VAL A 153 5.54 -11.20 -18.90
C VAL A 153 4.08 -10.78 -18.90
N TYR A 154 3.49 -10.59 -20.10
CA TYR A 154 2.09 -10.19 -20.24
C TYR A 154 1.30 -11.23 -21.00
N SER A 155 0.37 -11.88 -20.34
CA SER A 155 -0.53 -12.85 -20.94
C SER A 155 -1.97 -12.33 -20.98
N ARG A 156 -2.84 -13.05 -21.73
CA ARG A 156 -4.26 -12.75 -21.74
C ARG A 156 -5.04 -13.88 -21.10
N ASP A 157 -5.79 -13.52 -20.05
CA ASP A 157 -6.75 -14.41 -19.42
C ASP A 157 -7.90 -14.69 -20.42
N LYS A 158 -8.02 -15.94 -20.85
CA LYS A 158 -9.03 -16.38 -21.82
C LYS A 158 -10.45 -16.42 -21.25
N THR A 159 -10.59 -16.40 -19.92
CA THR A 159 -11.89 -16.38 -19.24
C THR A 159 -12.51 -14.99 -19.18
N ARG A 160 -11.71 -13.95 -19.45
CA ARG A 160 -12.13 -12.56 -19.43
C ARG A 160 -12.19 -11.95 -20.83
N ARG A 161 -13.13 -11.03 -21.05
CA ARG A 161 -13.25 -10.33 -22.33
C ARG A 161 -12.18 -9.24 -22.47
N PRO A 162 -11.60 -9.04 -23.66
CA PRO A 162 -10.80 -7.84 -23.92
C PRO A 162 -11.65 -6.56 -23.75
N PRO A 163 -11.09 -5.49 -23.25
CA PRO A 163 -9.71 -5.24 -22.87
C PRO A 163 -9.38 -5.57 -21.40
N TRP A 164 -10.28 -6.21 -20.65
CA TRP A 164 -10.18 -6.48 -19.20
C TRP A 164 -9.49 -7.82 -18.89
N ASN A 165 -8.56 -8.24 -19.70
CA ASN A 165 -7.98 -9.59 -19.65
C ASN A 165 -6.44 -9.63 -19.71
N MET A 166 -5.76 -8.49 -19.63
CA MET A 166 -4.30 -8.48 -19.63
C MET A 166 -3.77 -8.71 -18.22
N ILE A 167 -2.93 -9.71 -18.08
CA ILE A 167 -2.36 -10.15 -16.81
C ILE A 167 -0.84 -10.04 -16.86
N LEU A 168 -0.25 -9.47 -15.82
CA LEU A 168 1.18 -9.33 -15.60
C LEU A 168 1.69 -10.48 -14.74
N ASP A 169 2.84 -11.04 -15.10
CA ASP A 169 3.70 -11.86 -14.25
C ASP A 169 4.83 -10.97 -13.71
N PRO A 170 4.79 -10.54 -12.44
CA PRO A 170 5.80 -9.66 -11.88
C PRO A 170 7.16 -10.35 -11.71
N HIS A 171 7.19 -11.66 -11.46
CA HIS A 171 8.44 -12.40 -11.30
C HIS A 171 9.22 -12.49 -12.61
N GLU A 172 8.52 -12.79 -13.71
CA GLU A 172 9.12 -12.80 -15.03
C GLU A 172 9.55 -11.39 -15.47
N LEU A 173 8.76 -10.35 -15.12
CA LEU A 173 9.14 -8.95 -15.36
C LEU A 173 10.48 -8.63 -14.69
N PHE A 174 10.64 -8.92 -13.39
CA PHE A 174 11.88 -8.65 -12.65
C PHE A 174 13.05 -9.52 -13.12
N ALA A 175 12.82 -10.79 -13.45
CA ALA A 175 13.86 -11.64 -14.04
C ALA A 175 14.43 -11.04 -15.33
N ARG A 176 13.57 -10.44 -16.16
CA ARG A 176 13.99 -9.74 -17.38
C ARG A 176 14.66 -8.40 -17.11
N ALA A 177 14.15 -7.63 -16.13
CA ALA A 177 14.76 -6.38 -15.71
C ALA A 177 16.19 -6.62 -15.20
N ALA A 178 16.41 -7.67 -14.41
CA ALA A 178 17.73 -8.08 -13.92
C ALA A 178 18.68 -8.46 -15.07
N LYS A 179 18.23 -9.24 -16.06
CA LYS A 179 19.03 -9.56 -17.26
C LYS A 179 19.43 -8.32 -18.05
N ARG A 180 18.64 -7.26 -18.01
CA ARG A 180 18.91 -5.97 -18.64
C ARG A 180 19.69 -5.02 -17.73
N GLN A 181 20.04 -5.44 -16.51
CA GLN A 181 20.75 -4.66 -15.50
C GLN A 181 20.04 -3.33 -15.18
N LEU A 182 18.70 -3.35 -15.10
CA LEU A 182 17.95 -2.16 -14.76
C LEU A 182 18.04 -1.91 -13.24
N GLU A 183 18.54 -0.75 -12.86
CA GLU A 183 18.63 -0.31 -11.46
C GLU A 183 17.32 0.30 -11.00
N ILE A 184 16.34 -0.57 -10.72
CA ILE A 184 15.02 -0.16 -10.23
C ILE A 184 15.15 0.27 -8.77
N ALA A 185 14.59 1.45 -8.43
CA ALA A 185 14.63 1.98 -7.08
C ALA A 185 13.92 1.03 -6.09
N SER A 186 14.56 0.73 -4.97
CA SER A 186 13.94 0.02 -3.85
C SER A 186 12.99 0.92 -3.08
N ALA A 187 12.09 0.31 -2.30
CA ALA A 187 11.22 1.07 -1.40
C ALA A 187 12.05 1.94 -0.46
N LYS A 188 11.56 3.14 -0.22
CA LYS A 188 12.14 4.10 0.73
C LYS A 188 11.03 4.72 1.57
N ASN A 189 11.38 5.24 2.72
CA ASN A 189 10.46 6.00 3.54
C ASN A 189 9.98 7.25 2.77
N MET A 190 8.65 7.38 2.66
CA MET A 190 8.00 8.49 1.96
C MET A 190 7.79 9.72 2.84
N GLY A 191 8.31 9.72 4.06
CA GLY A 191 8.03 10.70 5.11
C GLY A 191 6.89 10.25 6.02
N TRP A 192 6.57 8.95 6.06
CA TRP A 192 5.49 8.40 6.88
C TRP A 192 6.03 7.63 8.08
N ASN A 193 5.42 7.87 9.23
CA ASN A 193 5.59 7.05 10.42
C ASN A 193 4.46 6.03 10.53
N PHE A 194 4.81 4.80 10.88
CA PHE A 194 3.85 3.72 11.12
C PHE A 194 3.72 3.46 12.61
N SER A 195 2.49 3.48 13.13
CA SER A 195 2.21 3.15 14.52
C SER A 195 0.91 2.41 14.68
N GLU A 196 0.87 1.47 15.60
CA GLU A 196 -0.34 0.75 15.97
C GLU A 196 -1.13 1.53 17.04
N ASN A 197 -2.46 1.37 17.03
CA ASN A 197 -3.38 1.80 18.12
C ASN A 197 -3.30 3.28 18.54
N LYS A 198 -3.14 4.21 17.62
CA LYS A 198 -3.31 5.63 17.97
C LYS A 198 -4.78 6.04 17.82
N LYS A 199 -5.38 6.49 18.92
CA LYS A 199 -6.76 7.01 18.99
C LYS A 199 -6.82 8.49 18.59
N LEU A 200 -6.21 8.86 17.46
CA LEU A 200 -6.27 10.23 16.93
C LEU A 200 -7.53 10.42 16.08
N GLY A 201 -8.06 11.63 16.09
CA GLY A 201 -9.21 12.01 15.25
C GLY A 201 -10.57 11.60 15.81
N THR A 202 -11.62 11.73 15.00
CA THR A 202 -13.02 11.53 15.35
C THR A 202 -13.50 10.17 14.87
N VAL A 203 -14.26 9.43 15.68
CA VAL A 203 -14.89 8.15 15.30
C VAL A 203 -15.92 8.41 14.20
N ILE A 204 -15.94 7.55 13.19
CA ILE A 204 -16.87 7.61 12.07
C ILE A 204 -17.45 6.24 11.75
N ASP A 205 -18.65 6.19 11.12
CA ASP A 205 -19.23 4.95 10.63
C ASP A 205 -18.74 4.62 9.22
N SER A 206 -18.75 5.61 8.32
CA SER A 206 -18.31 5.46 6.94
C SER A 206 -17.81 6.77 6.34
N ALA A 207 -17.16 6.67 5.19
CA ALA A 207 -16.84 7.82 4.37
C ALA A 207 -17.02 7.47 2.88
N GLU A 208 -17.54 8.44 2.12
CA GLU A 208 -17.81 8.32 0.69
C GLU A 208 -16.95 9.28 -0.12
N PHE A 209 -16.42 8.79 -1.24
CA PHE A 209 -15.56 9.49 -2.18
C PHE A 209 -16.17 9.43 -3.57
N THR A 210 -16.25 10.58 -4.26
CA THR A 210 -16.95 10.67 -5.54
C THR A 210 -16.09 11.28 -6.63
N TRP A 211 -16.16 10.69 -7.80
CA TRP A 211 -15.70 11.22 -9.10
C TRP A 211 -16.90 11.31 -10.03
N PRO A 212 -16.83 12.00 -11.18
CA PRO A 212 -17.98 12.13 -12.06
C PRO A 212 -18.61 10.81 -12.50
N GLY A 213 -17.81 9.74 -12.70
CA GLY A 213 -18.26 8.42 -13.12
C GLY A 213 -17.96 7.28 -12.13
N ALA A 214 -17.54 7.59 -10.90
CA ALA A 214 -17.21 6.57 -9.92
C ALA A 214 -17.54 7.03 -8.49
N ARG A 215 -17.87 6.06 -7.64
CA ARG A 215 -18.16 6.29 -6.21
C ARG A 215 -17.56 5.15 -5.39
N TYR A 216 -16.84 5.53 -4.34
CA TYR A 216 -16.28 4.62 -3.35
C TYR A 216 -16.83 4.93 -1.98
N GLU A 217 -16.90 3.92 -1.14
CA GLU A 217 -17.24 4.01 0.26
C GLU A 217 -16.31 3.13 1.07
N ILE A 218 -15.93 3.59 2.25
CA ILE A 218 -15.20 2.78 3.23
C ILE A 218 -16.05 2.60 4.49
N LEU A 219 -16.01 1.36 5.03
CA LEU A 219 -16.70 0.97 6.25
C LEU A 219 -15.71 0.28 7.18
N TRP A 220 -15.69 0.68 8.45
CA TRP A 220 -14.79 0.04 9.41
C TRP A 220 -15.23 -1.38 9.75
N SER A 221 -14.31 -2.30 9.68
CA SER A 221 -14.52 -3.69 10.09
C SER A 221 -13.66 -4.05 11.30
N LYS A 222 -14.32 -4.31 12.45
CA LYS A 222 -13.64 -4.77 13.65
C LYS A 222 -12.98 -6.14 13.46
N SER A 223 -13.60 -7.03 12.68
CA SER A 223 -13.09 -8.38 12.44
C SER A 223 -11.82 -8.41 11.61
N TYR A 224 -11.66 -7.45 10.71
CA TYR A 224 -10.46 -7.30 9.88
C TYR A 224 -9.46 -6.29 10.44
N GLY A 225 -9.86 -5.44 11.40
CA GLY A 225 -9.03 -4.34 11.90
C GLY A 225 -8.67 -3.30 10.84
N GLY A 226 -9.57 -3.06 9.87
CA GLY A 226 -9.32 -2.18 8.74
C GLY A 226 -10.61 -1.75 8.03
N TRP A 227 -10.45 -0.91 7.02
CA TRP A 227 -11.54 -0.37 6.22
C TRP A 227 -11.88 -1.29 5.07
N LEU A 228 -13.09 -1.85 5.05
CA LEU A 228 -13.67 -2.51 3.88
C LEU A 228 -13.94 -1.47 2.79
N ILE A 229 -13.61 -1.81 1.56
CA ILE A 229 -13.73 -0.92 0.41
C ILE A 229 -14.90 -1.36 -0.46
N ASN A 230 -15.88 -0.49 -0.62
CA ASN A 230 -16.99 -0.64 -1.56
C ASN A 230 -16.79 0.27 -2.78
N GLN A 231 -17.30 -0.15 -3.93
CA GLN A 231 -17.34 0.67 -5.13
C GLN A 231 -18.71 0.53 -5.79
N SER A 232 -19.43 1.65 -5.93
CA SER A 232 -20.79 1.68 -6.49
C SER A 232 -21.75 0.70 -5.78
N GLY A 233 -21.69 0.66 -4.44
CA GLY A 233 -22.52 -0.21 -3.60
C GLY A 233 -22.12 -1.69 -3.56
N THR A 234 -20.99 -2.07 -4.18
CA THR A 234 -20.49 -3.44 -4.19
C THR A 234 -19.15 -3.54 -3.48
N SER A 235 -19.00 -4.54 -2.60
CA SER A 235 -17.74 -4.82 -1.91
C SER A 235 -16.65 -5.18 -2.90
N LYS A 236 -15.49 -4.56 -2.77
CA LYS A 236 -14.31 -4.92 -3.58
C LYS A 236 -13.66 -6.15 -2.98
N ILE A 237 -13.52 -7.16 -3.82
CA ILE A 237 -12.82 -8.40 -3.47
C ILE A 237 -11.68 -8.63 -4.48
N ASP A 238 -10.61 -9.26 -4.03
CA ASP A 238 -9.57 -9.81 -4.90
C ASP A 238 -10.08 -11.08 -5.61
N ALA A 239 -9.48 -11.46 -6.73
CA ALA A 239 -9.87 -12.66 -7.46
C ALA A 239 -9.71 -13.97 -6.65
N SER A 240 -8.96 -13.94 -5.55
CA SER A 240 -8.89 -15.03 -4.57
C SER A 240 -10.13 -15.12 -3.65
N GLY A 241 -11.11 -14.23 -3.79
CA GLY A 241 -12.31 -14.16 -2.95
C GLY A 241 -12.12 -13.41 -1.63
N VAL A 242 -10.94 -12.87 -1.37
CA VAL A 242 -10.63 -12.11 -0.15
C VAL A 242 -11.09 -10.65 -0.29
N PRO A 243 -11.80 -10.07 0.68
CA PRO A 243 -12.13 -8.65 0.67
C PRO A 243 -10.88 -7.77 0.62
N LEU A 244 -10.96 -6.67 -0.13
CA LEU A 244 -9.91 -5.65 -0.12
C LEU A 244 -10.08 -4.78 1.11
N ILE A 245 -9.01 -4.67 1.89
CA ILE A 245 -9.02 -3.98 3.18
C ILE A 245 -7.87 -2.99 3.21
N SER A 246 -8.18 -1.77 3.64
CA SER A 246 -7.16 -0.75 3.89
C SER A 246 -6.92 -0.59 5.39
N SER A 247 -5.66 -0.64 5.81
CA SER A 247 -5.27 -0.28 7.19
C SER A 247 -5.29 1.23 7.39
N THR A 248 -4.88 1.97 6.36
CA THR A 248 -4.96 3.43 6.28
C THR A 248 -5.55 3.84 4.93
N PHE A 249 -6.68 4.52 4.94
CA PHE A 249 -7.26 5.12 3.74
C PHE A 249 -7.09 6.64 3.79
N VAL A 250 -6.73 7.27 2.68
CA VAL A 250 -6.51 8.72 2.60
C VAL A 250 -7.36 9.30 1.49
N ALA A 251 -8.10 10.36 1.77
CA ALA A 251 -8.59 11.27 0.74
C ALA A 251 -7.59 12.43 0.61
N GLN A 252 -6.89 12.49 -0.49
CA GLN A 252 -6.00 13.58 -0.85
C GLN A 252 -6.76 14.49 -1.81
N VAL A 253 -7.13 15.70 -1.34
CA VAL A 253 -7.85 16.67 -2.17
C VAL A 253 -6.84 17.35 -3.09
N VAL A 254 -7.01 17.16 -4.40
CA VAL A 254 -6.07 17.56 -5.43
C VAL A 254 -6.73 18.35 -6.55
N SER A 255 -5.93 19.10 -7.31
CA SER A 255 -6.40 19.73 -8.55
C SER A 255 -6.52 18.67 -9.65
N ILE A 256 -7.67 18.64 -10.31
CA ILE A 256 -7.95 17.78 -11.48
C ILE A 256 -8.38 18.70 -12.62
N THR A 257 -7.56 18.79 -13.66
CA THR A 257 -7.78 19.68 -14.82
C THR A 257 -7.73 18.90 -16.13
N ASN A 258 -8.08 19.50 -17.22
CA ASN A 258 -7.94 18.88 -18.54
C ASN A 258 -6.48 18.91 -18.98
N SER A 259 -5.97 17.79 -19.46
CA SER A 259 -4.67 17.71 -20.12
C SER A 259 -4.80 17.92 -21.65
N GLU A 260 -3.66 17.97 -22.32
CA GLU A 260 -3.58 17.95 -23.81
C GLU A 260 -3.78 16.54 -24.40
N TYR A 261 -3.93 15.52 -23.57
CA TYR A 261 -4.08 14.12 -23.96
C TYR A 261 -5.55 13.72 -23.97
N GLY A 262 -5.88 12.71 -24.74
CA GLY A 262 -7.23 12.16 -24.79
C GLY A 262 -7.20 10.69 -25.22
N ASP A 263 -8.33 10.02 -25.12
CA ASP A 263 -8.47 8.66 -25.58
C ASP A 263 -8.82 8.59 -27.09
N LYS A 264 -8.94 7.37 -27.62
CA LYS A 264 -9.28 7.14 -29.03
C LYS A 264 -10.70 7.56 -29.42
N PHE A 265 -11.55 7.88 -28.44
CA PHE A 265 -12.93 8.32 -28.65
C PHE A 265 -13.08 9.84 -28.54
N GLY A 266 -11.97 10.56 -28.26
CA GLY A 266 -11.97 12.03 -28.13
C GLY A 266 -12.21 12.53 -26.71
N GLU A 267 -12.36 11.63 -25.72
CA GLU A 267 -12.49 11.99 -24.31
C GLU A 267 -11.16 12.52 -23.78
N ILE A 268 -11.19 13.67 -23.13
CA ILE A 268 -9.99 14.32 -22.58
C ILE A 268 -9.51 13.55 -21.34
N THR A 269 -8.22 13.23 -21.33
CA THR A 269 -7.57 12.62 -20.15
C THR A 269 -7.39 13.70 -19.08
N PRO A 270 -7.90 13.51 -17.85
CA PRO A 270 -7.61 14.44 -16.76
C PRO A 270 -6.13 14.45 -16.39
N LEU A 271 -5.64 15.61 -15.95
CA LEU A 271 -4.37 15.79 -15.28
C LEU A 271 -4.63 15.94 -13.79
N VAL A 272 -4.20 14.97 -13.02
CA VAL A 272 -4.26 14.98 -11.54
C VAL A 272 -2.93 15.50 -11.03
N THR A 273 -2.94 16.65 -10.35
CA THR A 273 -1.73 17.28 -9.84
C THR A 273 -1.48 16.84 -8.40
N THR A 274 -0.33 16.21 -8.15
CA THR A 274 0.05 15.64 -6.84
C THR A 274 1.25 16.36 -6.21
N VAL A 275 1.85 17.33 -6.90
CA VAL A 275 2.85 18.27 -6.36
C VAL A 275 2.14 19.52 -5.86
N GLY A 276 2.57 20.04 -4.71
CA GLY A 276 1.96 21.19 -4.04
C GLY A 276 1.45 20.84 -2.66
N GLN A 277 0.31 21.37 -2.29
CA GLN A 277 -0.30 21.18 -0.98
C GLN A 277 -1.83 21.23 -1.09
N GLY A 278 -2.51 20.65 -0.12
CA GLY A 278 -3.96 20.67 -0.06
C GLY A 278 -4.50 20.03 1.21
N GLN A 279 -5.81 19.89 1.27
CA GLN A 279 -6.49 19.23 2.37
C GLN A 279 -6.38 17.72 2.26
N ALA A 280 -6.29 17.04 3.40
CA ALA A 280 -6.26 15.59 3.49
C ALA A 280 -7.16 15.09 4.61
N PHE A 281 -7.74 13.92 4.40
CA PHE A 281 -8.49 13.17 5.41
C PHE A 281 -7.86 11.78 5.52
N VAL A 282 -7.32 11.47 6.69
CA VAL A 282 -6.67 10.18 6.96
C VAL A 282 -7.57 9.31 7.82
N PHE A 283 -7.97 8.18 7.29
CA PHE A 283 -8.87 7.22 7.92
C PHE A 283 -8.07 6.02 8.43
N ARG A 284 -8.06 5.82 9.75
CA ARG A 284 -7.44 4.68 10.41
C ARG A 284 -8.14 4.39 11.75
N ASP A 285 -8.09 3.15 12.22
CA ASP A 285 -8.59 2.76 13.55
C ASP A 285 -10.04 3.24 13.84
N ASN A 286 -10.93 3.09 12.88
CA ASN A 286 -12.33 3.57 12.95
C ASN A 286 -12.46 5.09 13.13
N ARG A 287 -11.48 5.87 12.67
CA ARG A 287 -11.46 7.33 12.87
C ARG A 287 -11.03 8.05 11.61
N VAL A 288 -11.43 9.31 11.51
CA VAL A 288 -10.91 10.28 10.56
C VAL A 288 -10.04 11.32 11.28
N ILE A 289 -8.94 11.65 10.68
CA ILE A 289 -8.06 12.76 11.08
C ILE A 289 -8.05 13.73 9.91
N GLU A 290 -8.59 14.93 10.13
CA GLU A 290 -8.52 16.02 9.16
C GLU A 290 -7.15 16.68 9.23
N GLY A 291 -6.61 17.02 8.08
CA GLY A 291 -5.28 17.58 7.99
C GLY A 291 -4.93 18.14 6.62
N LYS A 292 -3.65 18.19 6.34
CA LYS A 292 -3.09 18.71 5.09
C LYS A 292 -2.11 17.70 4.52
N TRP A 293 -2.02 17.70 3.19
CA TRP A 293 -0.91 17.05 2.50
C TRP A 293 0.01 18.11 1.89
N GLU A 294 1.30 17.76 1.79
CA GLU A 294 2.31 18.58 1.12
C GLU A 294 3.27 17.67 0.36
N ARG A 295 3.62 18.11 -0.84
CA ARG A 295 4.65 17.53 -1.70
C ARG A 295 5.33 18.65 -2.47
N PRO A 296 6.52 19.11 -2.04
CA PRO A 296 7.15 20.31 -2.58
C PRO A 296 7.62 20.20 -4.04
N ASP A 297 7.98 18.98 -4.46
CA ASP A 297 8.42 18.68 -5.83
C ASP A 297 8.11 17.25 -6.23
N ALA A 298 8.34 16.88 -7.49
CA ALA A 298 8.01 15.58 -8.04
C ALA A 298 8.84 14.41 -7.45
N LEU A 299 10.03 14.66 -6.90
CA LEU A 299 10.91 13.64 -6.33
C LEU A 299 10.73 13.45 -4.83
N SER A 300 10.11 14.43 -4.17
CA SER A 300 9.78 14.38 -2.75
C SER A 300 8.58 13.47 -2.48
N GLY A 301 8.59 12.78 -1.34
CA GLY A 301 7.42 12.06 -0.85
C GLY A 301 6.29 13.01 -0.44
N THR A 302 5.06 12.54 -0.48
CA THR A 302 3.90 13.28 0.02
C THR A 302 3.79 13.11 1.53
N THR A 303 3.82 14.20 2.30
CA THR A 303 3.64 14.19 3.75
C THR A 303 2.20 14.53 4.14
N PHE A 304 1.77 14.05 5.32
CA PHE A 304 0.43 14.30 5.85
C PHE A 304 0.55 14.80 7.29
N THR A 305 0.00 15.99 7.56
CA THR A 305 0.03 16.61 8.89
C THR A 305 -1.37 17.00 9.34
N THR A 306 -1.58 17.04 10.65
CA THR A 306 -2.79 17.60 11.26
C THR A 306 -2.89 19.10 10.94
N LEU A 307 -4.03 19.70 11.24
CA LEU A 307 -4.19 21.16 11.10
C LEU A 307 -3.25 21.95 12.01
N SER A 308 -2.76 21.34 13.13
CA SER A 308 -1.74 21.90 14.02
C SER A 308 -0.29 21.70 13.54
N GLY A 309 -0.10 20.96 12.44
CA GLY A 309 1.23 20.71 11.85
C GLY A 309 1.95 19.46 12.37
N GLU A 310 1.30 18.66 13.20
CA GLU A 310 1.86 17.38 13.69
C GLU A 310 1.72 16.31 12.60
N GLU A 311 2.72 15.44 12.46
CA GLU A 311 2.67 14.32 11.53
C GLU A 311 1.52 13.37 11.86
N ILE A 312 0.77 12.94 10.83
CA ILE A 312 -0.29 11.94 10.97
C ILE A 312 0.31 10.55 10.74
N PRO A 313 0.46 9.72 11.78
CA PRO A 313 1.01 8.37 11.62
C PRO A 313 0.00 7.46 10.92
N PHE A 314 0.49 6.58 10.05
CA PHE A 314 -0.31 5.57 9.36
C PHE A 314 -0.39 4.27 10.17
N ALA A 315 -1.46 3.52 10.02
CA ALA A 315 -1.54 2.15 10.49
C ALA A 315 -0.76 1.23 9.53
N PRO A 316 0.10 0.30 10.06
CA PRO A 316 0.80 -0.64 9.19
C PRO A 316 -0.17 -1.51 8.40
N GLY A 317 0.14 -1.76 7.12
CA GLY A 317 -0.69 -2.58 6.25
C GLY A 317 -0.91 -1.94 4.88
N GLN A 318 -1.90 -2.44 4.11
CA GLN A 318 -2.22 -1.86 2.82
C GLN A 318 -2.79 -0.44 2.97
N ILE A 319 -2.23 0.50 2.20
CA ILE A 319 -2.65 1.89 2.16
C ILE A 319 -3.45 2.13 0.88
N TRP A 320 -4.54 2.89 0.98
CA TRP A 320 -5.27 3.40 -0.19
C TRP A 320 -5.29 4.92 -0.15
N ILE A 321 -5.00 5.56 -1.29
CA ILE A 321 -5.05 7.02 -1.44
C ILE A 321 -6.00 7.37 -2.58
N ALA A 322 -7.12 7.97 -2.25
CA ALA A 322 -8.09 8.51 -3.19
C ALA A 322 -7.68 9.94 -3.58
N LEU A 323 -7.29 10.14 -4.84
CA LEU A 323 -7.02 11.45 -5.41
C LEU A 323 -8.36 12.06 -5.86
N VAL A 324 -8.90 12.98 -5.06
CA VAL A 324 -10.25 13.52 -5.23
C VAL A 324 -10.24 15.04 -5.47
N ALA A 325 -11.19 15.54 -6.26
CA ALA A 325 -11.33 16.98 -6.49
C ALA A 325 -12.06 17.73 -5.37
N LYS A 326 -12.69 16.99 -4.43
CA LYS A 326 -13.47 17.56 -3.32
C LYS A 326 -13.39 16.65 -2.10
N GLU A 327 -13.74 17.21 -0.96
CA GLU A 327 -13.79 16.50 0.31
C GLU A 327 -14.72 15.29 0.28
N PRO A 328 -14.41 14.24 1.08
CA PRO A 328 -15.31 13.10 1.26
C PRO A 328 -16.57 13.49 2.04
N SER A 329 -17.65 12.75 1.82
CA SER A 329 -18.82 12.80 2.70
C SER A 329 -18.64 11.81 3.84
N ILE A 330 -18.64 12.29 5.09
CA ILE A 330 -18.36 11.48 6.27
C ILE A 330 -19.65 11.27 7.07
N THR A 331 -19.92 10.02 7.44
CA THR A 331 -21.03 9.63 8.31
C THR A 331 -20.50 9.36 9.70
N TYR A 332 -21.02 10.09 10.67
CA TYR A 332 -20.67 9.95 12.07
C TYR A 332 -21.70 9.06 12.81
N PRO A 333 -21.29 8.31 13.84
CA PRO A 333 -22.24 7.58 14.67
C PRO A 333 -23.21 8.55 15.35
N PRO A 334 -24.48 8.12 15.61
CA PRO A 334 -25.44 8.94 16.32
C PRO A 334 -24.85 9.36 17.67
N ALA A 335 -25.12 10.62 18.06
CA ALA A 335 -24.75 11.09 19.39
C ALA A 335 -25.35 10.13 20.44
N PRO A 336 -24.61 9.75 21.50
CA PRO A 336 -25.21 8.98 22.57
C PRO A 336 -26.40 9.74 23.08
N ASP A 337 -27.59 9.09 23.15
CA ASP A 337 -28.79 9.67 23.68
C ASP A 337 -28.44 10.33 25.00
N SER A 338 -28.61 11.67 25.09
CA SER A 338 -28.59 12.36 26.35
C SER A 338 -29.75 11.75 27.15
N ALA A 339 -29.42 10.88 28.10
CA ALA A 339 -30.41 10.26 28.98
C ALA A 339 -31.32 11.35 29.50
N ASN A 340 -32.53 11.37 29.00
CA ASN A 340 -33.55 12.30 29.42
C ASN A 340 -33.86 12.00 30.89
N PRO A 341 -33.58 12.88 31.86
CA PRO A 341 -33.99 12.65 33.24
C PRO A 341 -35.51 12.96 33.34
N SER A 342 -36.32 12.15 32.66
CA SER A 342 -37.77 12.15 32.81
C SER A 342 -38.20 11.33 34.02
N GLY A 343 -38.04 11.90 35.17
CA GLY A 343 -38.57 11.45 36.44
C GLY A 343 -39.24 12.56 37.21
N SER A 344 -40.13 13.30 36.54
CA SER A 344 -41.09 14.13 37.27
C SER A 344 -42.21 13.24 37.79
N ALA A 345 -42.08 12.76 39.02
CA ALA A 345 -43.17 12.17 39.78
C ALA A 345 -44.26 13.24 40.02
N SER A 346 -45.36 13.10 39.38
CA SER A 346 -46.59 13.88 39.66
C SER A 346 -47.09 13.45 41.03
N PRO A 347 -47.39 14.37 42.01
CA PRO A 347 -48.01 14.00 43.26
C PRO A 347 -49.48 13.64 43.02
N SER A 348 -49.89 12.44 43.49
CA SER A 348 -51.28 12.01 43.56
C SER A 348 -52.09 12.93 44.47
N PRO A 349 -53.32 13.30 44.12
CA PRO A 349 -54.20 14.03 45.01
C PRO A 349 -54.78 13.12 46.10
N THR A 350 -54.53 13.45 47.34
CA THR A 350 -55.18 12.86 48.53
C THR A 350 -56.63 13.34 48.59
N LYS A 351 -57.55 12.38 48.75
CA LYS A 351 -58.89 12.61 49.31
C LYS A 351 -58.91 12.19 50.74
#